data_459850cd77e648b79b633a0435e23766
#
_entry.id   459850cd77e648b79b633a0435e23766
#
_cell.length_a   1.000
_cell.length_b   1.000
_cell.length_c   1.000
_cell.angle_alpha   90.00
_cell.angle_beta   90.00
_cell.angle_gamma   90.00
#
_symmetry.space_group_name_H-M   'P 1'
#
loop_
_entity.id
_entity.type
_entity.pdbx_description
1 polymer ?
#
loop_
_entity_poly.entity_id
_entity_poly.type
_entity_poly.pdbx_seq_one_letter_code
_entity_poly.pdbx_strand_id
1 'polypeptide(L)'
;MKFGVLLWHRDQPIGICLFVAPPRSLRLRNQFFGHQGSWNRATMLALNQQLVTLQRVVIHPTYRGAGLASAFVRRSCELCPFPWIETMSQMGQIHPFFESAGFQRVGVIRVESESRETHSRIFGGRRRGAQRLVTEETFLKSRYASPVYYIFDNRRNCEARSASGDQKGDDFSENA
;
A
#
# COMPACT_ATOMS: atom_id res chain seq x y z
N MET A 1 -13.41 -1.64 0.07
CA MET A 1 -12.28 -2.34 0.70
C MET A 1 -12.20 -3.74 0.11
N LYS A 2 -11.02 -4.22 -0.26
CA LYS A 2 -10.78 -5.58 -0.79
C LYS A 2 -10.23 -6.52 0.28
N PHE A 3 -9.33 -5.99 1.11
CA PHE A 3 -8.64 -6.75 2.15
C PHE A 3 -8.15 -5.79 3.24
N GLY A 4 -8.00 -6.27 4.46
CA GLY A 4 -7.48 -5.48 5.57
C GLY A 4 -6.76 -6.36 6.59
N VAL A 5 -5.71 -5.82 7.21
CA VAL A 5 -4.94 -6.49 8.26
C VAL A 5 -4.86 -5.57 9.48
N LEU A 6 -5.15 -6.12 10.63
CA LEU A 6 -5.00 -5.44 11.93
C LEU A 6 -3.73 -5.94 12.63
N LEU A 7 -3.00 -5.01 13.22
CA LEU A 7 -1.91 -5.30 14.14
C LEU A 7 -2.42 -5.15 15.57
N TRP A 8 -2.25 -6.20 16.35
CA TRP A 8 -2.68 -6.24 17.74
C TRP A 8 -1.50 -6.21 18.69
N HIS A 9 -1.64 -5.52 19.81
CA HIS A 9 -0.77 -5.64 20.96
C HIS A 9 -1.63 -6.01 22.17
N ARG A 10 -1.49 -7.25 22.65
CA ARG A 10 -2.45 -7.85 23.62
C ARG A 10 -3.87 -7.76 23.04
N ASP A 11 -4.79 -7.12 23.73
CA ASP A 11 -6.21 -7.01 23.34
C ASP A 11 -6.56 -5.69 22.62
N GLN A 12 -5.56 -4.90 22.23
CA GLN A 12 -5.77 -3.61 21.58
C GLN A 12 -5.27 -3.59 20.13
N PRO A 13 -6.08 -3.14 19.17
CA PRO A 13 -5.62 -2.91 17.81
C PRO A 13 -4.74 -1.66 17.76
N ILE A 14 -3.48 -1.82 17.38
CA ILE A 14 -2.48 -0.75 17.33
C ILE A 14 -2.10 -0.34 15.91
N GLY A 15 -2.57 -1.07 14.90
CA GLY A 15 -2.29 -0.71 13.52
C GLY A 15 -3.26 -1.34 12.55
N ILE A 16 -3.36 -0.75 11.35
CA ILE A 16 -4.19 -1.24 10.25
C ILE A 16 -3.52 -0.99 8.91
N CYS A 17 -3.56 -1.98 8.03
CA CYS A 17 -3.31 -1.86 6.59
C CYS A 17 -4.60 -2.08 5.82
N LEU A 18 -4.94 -1.17 4.90
CA LEU A 18 -6.14 -1.25 4.07
C LEU A 18 -5.77 -1.36 2.59
N PHE A 19 -6.31 -2.38 1.95
CA PHE A 19 -6.15 -2.66 0.53
C PHE A 19 -7.46 -2.45 -0.22
N VAL A 20 -7.38 -1.74 -1.33
CA VAL A 20 -8.53 -1.35 -2.16
C VAL A 20 -8.33 -1.72 -3.61
N ALA A 21 -9.37 -1.57 -4.43
CA ALA A 21 -9.25 -1.71 -5.88
C ALA A 21 -8.27 -0.66 -6.44
N PRO A 22 -7.44 -1.03 -7.43
CA PRO A 22 -6.50 -0.11 -8.03
C PRO A 22 -7.21 1.00 -8.82
N PRO A 23 -6.60 2.20 -8.94
CA PRO A 23 -7.12 3.24 -9.82
C PRO A 23 -7.12 2.76 -11.28
N ARG A 24 -8.06 3.28 -12.08
CA ARG A 24 -8.26 2.84 -13.47
C ARG A 24 -7.01 2.95 -14.33
N SER A 25 -6.30 4.06 -14.24
CA SER A 25 -5.11 4.31 -15.05
C SER A 25 -4.00 4.88 -14.20
N LEU A 26 -2.81 4.32 -14.38
CA LEU A 26 -1.58 4.81 -13.78
C LEU A 26 -0.42 4.54 -14.75
N ARG A 27 0.20 5.63 -15.25
CA ARG A 27 1.25 5.56 -16.27
C ARG A 27 2.40 4.63 -15.85
N LEU A 28 2.92 4.77 -14.64
CA LEU A 28 4.05 3.98 -14.15
C LEU A 28 3.70 2.50 -14.00
N ARG A 29 2.47 2.17 -13.62
CA ARG A 29 1.96 0.79 -13.60
C ARG A 29 1.93 0.20 -15.00
N ASN A 30 1.38 0.95 -15.97
CA ASN A 30 1.30 0.50 -17.36
C ASN A 30 2.70 0.23 -17.94
N GLN A 31 3.67 1.11 -17.64
CA GLN A 31 5.06 0.91 -18.03
C GLN A 31 5.68 -0.33 -17.38
N PHE A 32 5.44 -0.53 -16.08
CA PHE A 32 5.98 -1.67 -15.33
C PHE A 32 5.47 -3.02 -15.85
N PHE A 33 4.17 -3.12 -16.16
CA PHE A 33 3.56 -4.33 -16.68
C PHE A 33 3.58 -4.42 -18.22
N GLY A 34 4.21 -3.49 -18.93
CA GLY A 34 4.27 -3.47 -20.39
C GLY A 34 2.91 -3.27 -21.07
N HIS A 35 1.92 -2.70 -20.36
CA HIS A 35 0.59 -2.49 -20.91
C HIS A 35 0.59 -1.32 -21.89
N GLN A 36 0.31 -1.62 -23.16
CA GLN A 36 0.16 -0.65 -24.23
C GLN A 36 -1.29 -0.69 -24.74
N GLY A 37 -2.00 0.43 -24.63
CA GLY A 37 -3.36 0.54 -25.14
C GLY A 37 -4.37 1.08 -24.13
N SER A 38 -5.66 1.07 -24.55
CA SER A 38 -6.76 1.53 -23.71
C SER A 38 -7.24 0.43 -22.75
N TRP A 39 -7.65 0.84 -21.56
CA TRP A 39 -8.28 -0.04 -20.58
C TRP A 39 -9.73 -0.31 -20.97
N ASN A 40 -10.03 -1.50 -21.47
CA ASN A 40 -11.40 -1.97 -21.68
C ASN A 40 -11.94 -2.70 -20.43
N ARG A 41 -13.21 -3.11 -20.45
CA ARG A 41 -13.85 -3.78 -19.31
C ARG A 41 -13.16 -5.10 -18.94
N ALA A 42 -12.73 -5.88 -19.90
CA ALA A 42 -12.08 -7.17 -19.65
C ALA A 42 -10.70 -7.01 -19.01
N THR A 43 -9.88 -6.10 -19.53
CA THR A 43 -8.55 -5.80 -18.96
C THR A 43 -8.65 -5.19 -17.55
N MET A 44 -9.68 -4.36 -17.30
CA MET A 44 -9.95 -3.83 -15.97
C MET A 44 -10.39 -4.93 -14.99
N LEU A 45 -11.18 -5.89 -15.43
CA LEU A 45 -11.57 -7.02 -14.59
C LEU A 45 -10.35 -7.88 -14.23
N ALA A 46 -9.51 -8.22 -15.20
CA ALA A 46 -8.28 -8.98 -15.00
C ALA A 46 -7.34 -8.24 -14.04
N LEU A 47 -7.17 -6.92 -14.20
CA LEU A 47 -6.38 -6.10 -13.27
C LEU A 47 -6.91 -6.20 -11.84
N ASN A 48 -8.22 -6.05 -11.65
CA ASN A 48 -8.88 -6.08 -10.34
C ASN A 48 -8.84 -7.46 -9.66
N GLN A 49 -8.58 -8.52 -10.41
CA GLN A 49 -8.38 -9.88 -9.87
C GLN A 49 -6.95 -10.13 -9.42
N GLN A 50 -5.98 -9.43 -9.99
CA GLN A 50 -4.56 -9.67 -9.76
C GLN A 50 -3.87 -8.59 -8.95
N LEU A 51 -4.41 -7.36 -8.91
CA LEU A 51 -3.77 -6.21 -8.31
C LEU A 51 -4.68 -5.54 -7.27
N VAL A 52 -4.07 -5.11 -6.17
CA VAL A 52 -4.69 -4.21 -5.19
C VAL A 52 -3.75 -3.07 -4.84
N THR A 53 -4.32 -1.97 -4.39
CA THR A 53 -3.57 -0.82 -3.88
C THR A 53 -3.58 -0.84 -2.35
N LEU A 54 -2.40 -0.85 -1.73
CA LEU A 54 -2.24 -0.53 -0.32
C LEU A 54 -2.48 0.97 -0.14
N GLN A 55 -3.69 1.32 0.28
CA GLN A 55 -4.15 2.71 0.34
C GLN A 55 -3.80 3.39 1.66
N ARG A 56 -3.86 2.66 2.77
CA ARG A 56 -3.59 3.21 4.09
C ARG A 56 -2.76 2.26 4.94
N VAL A 57 -1.79 2.85 5.62
CA VAL A 57 -1.05 2.26 6.72
C VAL A 57 -1.19 3.20 7.90
N VAL A 58 -1.80 2.73 8.97
CA VAL A 58 -1.96 3.51 10.20
C VAL A 58 -1.37 2.72 11.35
N ILE A 59 -0.55 3.36 12.17
CA ILE A 59 -0.03 2.83 13.43
C ILE A 59 -0.39 3.83 14.53
N HIS A 60 -0.88 3.31 15.63
CA HIS A 60 -1.24 4.10 16.82
C HIS A 60 -0.05 4.98 17.24
N PRO A 61 -0.28 6.25 17.57
CA PRO A 61 0.78 7.22 17.83
C PRO A 61 1.85 6.75 18.84
N THR A 62 1.44 6.08 19.92
CA THR A 62 2.33 5.55 20.97
C THR A 62 3.36 4.53 20.44
N TYR A 63 3.05 3.84 19.35
CA TYR A 63 3.91 2.79 18.76
C TYR A 63 4.69 3.28 17.51
N ARG A 64 4.57 4.55 17.17
CA ARG A 64 5.36 5.14 16.07
C ARG A 64 6.81 5.31 16.50
N GLY A 65 7.73 5.14 15.57
CA GLY A 65 9.17 5.21 15.86
C GLY A 65 9.79 3.92 16.39
N ALA A 66 8.99 2.91 16.76
CA ALA A 66 9.49 1.62 17.25
C ALA A 66 9.98 0.66 16.14
N GLY A 67 10.10 1.12 14.87
CA GLY A 67 10.55 0.30 13.75
C GLY A 67 9.52 -0.72 13.24
N LEU A 68 8.33 -0.79 13.81
CA LEU A 68 7.31 -1.81 13.50
C LEU A 68 6.68 -1.66 12.11
N ALA A 69 6.69 -0.45 11.57
CA ALA A 69 5.87 -0.11 10.40
C ALA A 69 6.24 -0.92 9.15
N SER A 70 7.53 -1.04 8.80
CA SER A 70 7.96 -1.79 7.62
C SER A 70 7.72 -3.29 7.77
N ALA A 71 7.96 -3.86 8.95
CA ALA A 71 7.67 -5.27 9.24
C ALA A 71 6.16 -5.56 9.18
N PHE A 72 5.34 -4.67 9.75
CA PHE A 72 3.88 -4.80 9.69
C PHE A 72 3.35 -4.73 8.25
N VAL A 73 3.84 -3.78 7.45
CA VAL A 73 3.45 -3.67 6.04
C VAL A 73 3.89 -4.90 5.26
N ARG A 74 5.13 -5.36 5.42
CA ARG A 74 5.62 -6.59 4.79
C ARG A 74 4.69 -7.77 5.11
N ARG A 75 4.42 -8.00 6.40
CA ARG A 75 3.56 -9.10 6.82
C ARG A 75 2.13 -8.96 6.30
N SER A 76 1.60 -7.75 6.24
CA SER A 76 0.28 -7.48 5.67
C SER A 76 0.21 -7.79 4.18
N CYS A 77 1.30 -7.50 3.44
CA CYS A 77 1.40 -7.85 2.02
C CYS A 77 1.52 -9.36 1.82
N GLU A 78 2.32 -10.05 2.62
CA GLU A 78 2.44 -11.52 2.58
C GLU A 78 1.11 -12.24 2.86
N LEU A 79 0.26 -11.69 3.73
CA LEU A 79 -1.07 -12.22 4.03
C LEU A 79 -2.12 -11.85 2.97
N CYS A 80 -1.84 -10.88 2.12
CA CYS A 80 -2.77 -10.41 1.11
C CYS A 80 -2.99 -11.49 0.02
N PRO A 81 -4.27 -11.79 -0.36
CA PRO A 81 -4.55 -12.85 -1.34
C PRO A 81 -4.27 -12.47 -2.80
N PHE A 82 -3.78 -11.25 -3.05
CA PHE A 82 -3.53 -10.76 -4.39
C PHE A 82 -2.05 -10.90 -4.77
N PRO A 83 -1.74 -11.36 -6.00
CA PRO A 83 -0.36 -11.57 -6.45
C PRO A 83 0.44 -10.28 -6.61
N TRP A 84 -0.21 -9.16 -6.82
CA TRP A 84 0.44 -7.86 -6.96
C TRP A 84 -0.17 -6.82 -6.03
N ILE A 85 0.69 -6.03 -5.39
CA ILE A 85 0.27 -4.96 -4.50
C ILE A 85 1.01 -3.69 -4.93
N GLU A 86 0.27 -2.62 -5.20
CA GLU A 86 0.84 -1.32 -5.51
C GLU A 86 0.61 -0.33 -4.37
N THR A 87 1.43 0.69 -4.27
CA THR A 87 1.20 1.84 -3.40
C THR A 87 1.85 3.10 -3.94
N MET A 88 1.38 4.24 -3.46
CA MET A 88 1.91 5.56 -3.77
C MET A 88 2.17 6.32 -2.48
N SER A 89 3.38 6.87 -2.33
CA SER A 89 3.76 7.59 -1.12
C SER A 89 4.54 8.85 -1.42
N GLN A 90 4.09 9.97 -0.88
CA GLN A 90 4.85 11.23 -0.91
C GLN A 90 6.10 11.14 -0.01
N MET A 91 6.01 10.40 1.09
CA MET A 91 7.14 10.15 2.00
C MET A 91 8.25 9.30 1.38
N GLY A 92 7.97 8.60 0.28
CA GLY A 92 8.94 7.75 -0.40
C GLY A 92 10.16 8.47 -0.97
N GLN A 93 10.14 9.80 -1.06
CA GLN A 93 11.33 10.57 -1.43
C GLN A 93 12.22 10.92 -0.23
N ILE A 94 11.69 10.80 0.98
CA ILE A 94 12.34 11.21 2.22
C ILE A 94 12.79 10.00 3.03
N HIS A 95 12.00 8.94 3.02
CA HIS A 95 12.24 7.77 3.85
C HIS A 95 11.98 6.48 3.06
N PRO A 96 12.94 5.52 3.02
CA PRO A 96 12.83 4.28 2.25
C PRO A 96 11.97 3.22 2.98
N PHE A 97 10.85 3.63 3.53
CA PHE A 97 9.97 2.81 4.35
C PHE A 97 9.37 1.63 3.56
N PHE A 98 8.91 1.89 2.34
CA PHE A 98 8.32 0.85 1.50
C PHE A 98 9.37 -0.10 0.92
N GLU A 99 10.55 0.42 0.57
CA GLU A 99 11.68 -0.42 0.16
C GLU A 99 12.09 -1.36 1.29
N SER A 100 12.15 -0.86 2.53
CA SER A 100 12.42 -1.67 3.73
C SER A 100 11.33 -2.71 3.99
N ALA A 101 10.09 -2.47 3.55
CA ALA A 101 9.00 -3.43 3.59
C ALA A 101 9.04 -4.45 2.44
N GLY A 102 9.95 -4.31 1.47
CA GLY A 102 10.14 -5.23 0.34
C GLY A 102 9.47 -4.77 -0.96
N PHE A 103 8.99 -3.54 -1.02
CA PHE A 103 8.48 -2.98 -2.26
C PHE A 103 9.61 -2.56 -3.19
N GLN A 104 9.41 -2.79 -4.48
CA GLN A 104 10.24 -2.25 -5.54
C GLN A 104 9.80 -0.82 -5.86
N ARG A 105 10.73 0.13 -5.83
CA ARG A 105 10.53 1.49 -6.31
C ARG A 105 10.50 1.49 -7.84
N VAL A 106 9.39 1.94 -8.44
CA VAL A 106 9.21 1.98 -9.90
C VAL A 106 9.56 3.36 -10.46
N GLY A 107 9.10 4.43 -9.79
CA GLY A 107 9.37 5.77 -10.27
C GLY A 107 8.62 6.84 -9.48
N VAL A 108 8.77 8.09 -9.93
CA VAL A 108 8.13 9.27 -9.33
C VAL A 108 6.98 9.71 -10.22
N ILE A 109 5.79 9.88 -9.63
CA ILE A 109 4.63 10.42 -10.33
C ILE A 109 4.78 11.94 -10.39
N ARG A 110 5.04 12.48 -11.58
CA ARG A 110 5.07 13.92 -11.77
C ARG A 110 3.65 14.46 -11.74
N VAL A 111 3.38 15.38 -10.83
CA VAL A 111 2.10 16.07 -10.70
C VAL A 111 2.36 17.53 -11.05
N GLU A 112 1.62 18.08 -12.00
CA GLU A 112 1.70 19.47 -12.36
C GLU A 112 1.28 20.37 -11.19
N SER A 113 1.99 21.49 -11.01
CA SER A 113 1.96 22.28 -9.76
C SER A 113 0.62 22.97 -9.45
N GLU A 114 -0.14 23.35 -10.48
CA GLU A 114 -1.37 24.15 -10.30
C GLU A 114 -2.48 23.44 -9.51
N SER A 115 -2.64 22.12 -9.68
CA SER A 115 -3.65 21.37 -8.93
C SER A 115 -3.30 21.14 -7.45
N ARG A 116 -2.03 21.33 -7.06
CA ARG A 116 -1.55 21.12 -5.68
C ARG A 116 -1.93 22.22 -4.72
N GLU A 117 -1.94 23.47 -5.17
CA GLU A 117 -2.31 24.60 -4.32
C GLU A 117 -3.77 24.56 -3.91
N THR A 118 -4.64 24.17 -4.84
CA THR A 118 -6.08 24.07 -4.59
C THR A 118 -6.41 22.95 -3.61
N HIS A 119 -5.82 21.75 -3.78
CA HIS A 119 -6.03 20.62 -2.88
C HIS A 119 -5.52 20.90 -1.46
N SER A 120 -4.39 21.58 -1.35
CA SER A 120 -3.81 21.96 -0.06
C SER A 120 -4.62 23.05 0.68
N ARG A 121 -5.31 23.93 -0.03
CA ARG A 121 -6.23 24.92 0.55
C ARG A 121 -7.49 24.29 1.12
N ILE A 122 -8.03 23.28 0.47
CA ILE A 122 -9.27 22.63 0.87
C ILE A 122 -9.06 21.72 2.09
N PHE A 123 -7.94 20.97 2.15
CA PHE A 123 -7.72 19.96 3.18
C PHE A 123 -6.62 20.28 4.20
N GLY A 124 -5.89 21.36 4.02
CA GLY A 124 -4.66 21.65 4.76
C GLY A 124 -4.68 22.92 5.59
N GLY A 125 -5.82 23.31 6.16
CA GLY A 125 -5.86 24.44 7.09
C GLY A 125 -4.82 24.29 8.20
N ARG A 126 -3.90 25.25 8.31
CA ARG A 126 -2.98 25.38 9.43
C ARG A 126 -3.77 25.44 10.73
N ARG A 127 -3.92 24.34 11.45
CA ARG A 127 -4.28 24.39 12.88
C ARG A 127 -3.09 24.98 13.62
N ARG A 128 -3.18 26.24 14.00
CA ARG A 128 -2.23 26.89 14.91
C ARG A 128 -2.21 26.11 16.22
N GLY A 129 -1.05 25.63 16.64
CA GLY A 129 -0.84 25.07 17.98
C GLY A 129 -0.65 23.56 18.08
N ALA A 130 -0.76 22.78 17.01
CA ALA A 130 -0.43 21.36 17.09
C ALA A 130 1.10 21.16 17.07
N GLN A 131 1.64 20.51 18.11
CA GLN A 131 3.04 20.12 18.16
C GLN A 131 3.33 19.15 17.01
N ARG A 132 4.24 19.51 16.12
CA ARG A 132 4.60 18.70 14.96
C ARG A 132 5.66 17.69 15.37
N LEU A 133 5.44 16.42 15.02
CA LEU A 133 6.42 15.34 15.20
C LEU A 133 7.58 15.38 14.18
N VAL A 134 7.49 16.26 13.19
CA VAL A 134 8.49 16.44 12.13
C VAL A 134 8.89 17.90 12.04
N THR A 135 10.11 18.17 11.60
CA THR A 135 10.60 19.53 11.38
C THR A 135 9.77 20.23 10.29
N GLU A 136 9.72 21.57 10.30
CA GLU A 136 8.97 22.35 9.31
C GLU A 136 9.49 22.10 7.90
N GLU A 137 10.80 21.98 7.73
CA GLU A 137 11.44 21.64 6.47
C GLU A 137 11.00 20.26 5.94
N THR A 138 10.99 19.23 6.79
CA THR A 138 10.52 17.89 6.42
C THR A 138 9.03 17.90 6.07
N PHE A 139 8.22 18.67 6.80
CA PHE A 139 6.81 18.84 6.51
C PHE A 139 6.58 19.51 5.15
N LEU A 140 7.29 20.59 4.85
CA LEU A 140 7.20 21.28 3.55
C LEU A 140 7.67 20.38 2.41
N LYS A 141 8.80 19.69 2.57
CA LYS A 141 9.30 18.72 1.58
C LYS A 141 8.28 17.61 1.31
N SER A 142 7.68 17.05 2.35
CA SER A 142 6.68 15.98 2.20
C SER A 142 5.40 16.46 1.52
N ARG A 143 4.94 17.67 1.83
CA ARG A 143 3.71 18.26 1.30
C ARG A 143 3.77 18.49 -0.20
N TYR A 144 4.94 18.90 -0.70
CA TYR A 144 5.15 19.23 -2.12
C TYR A 144 5.87 18.13 -2.89
N ALA A 145 6.26 17.05 -2.22
CA ALA A 145 6.92 15.95 -2.87
C ALA A 145 5.99 15.24 -3.86
N SER A 146 6.51 14.95 -5.04
CA SER A 146 5.84 14.08 -5.99
C SER A 146 5.79 12.67 -5.43
N PRO A 147 4.63 11.98 -5.45
CA PRO A 147 4.54 10.64 -4.90
C PRO A 147 5.43 9.67 -5.66
N VAL A 148 6.07 8.79 -4.91
CA VAL A 148 6.80 7.64 -5.46
C VAL A 148 5.82 6.50 -5.61
N TYR A 149 5.89 5.82 -6.74
CA TYR A 149 5.10 4.64 -7.05
C TYR A 149 5.92 3.37 -6.76
N TYR A 150 5.30 2.43 -6.09
CA TYR A 150 5.89 1.19 -5.63
C TYR A 150 5.05 -0.01 -6.01
N ILE A 151 5.72 -1.16 -6.23
CA ILE A 151 5.09 -2.46 -6.44
C ILE A 151 5.72 -3.50 -5.52
N PHE A 152 4.89 -4.39 -4.97
CA PHE A 152 5.28 -5.57 -4.21
C PHE A 152 4.85 -6.83 -4.97
N ASP A 153 5.80 -7.72 -5.26
CA ASP A 153 5.55 -9.02 -5.86
C ASP A 153 5.20 -10.05 -4.77
N ASN A 154 3.93 -10.42 -4.71
CA ASN A 154 3.39 -11.35 -3.73
C ASN A 154 3.09 -12.74 -4.30
N ARG A 155 3.47 -13.01 -5.54
CA ARG A 155 3.12 -14.26 -6.24
C ARG A 155 3.57 -15.50 -5.49
N ARG A 156 4.81 -15.53 -4.99
CA ARG A 156 5.34 -16.66 -4.21
C ARG A 156 4.53 -16.96 -2.96
N ASN A 157 4.07 -15.93 -2.25
CA ASN A 157 3.24 -16.11 -1.05
C ASN A 157 1.83 -16.59 -1.40
N CYS A 158 1.28 -16.18 -2.54
CA CYS A 158 -0.01 -16.67 -3.03
C CYS A 158 0.09 -18.16 -3.43
N GLU A 159 1.12 -18.55 -4.15
CA GLU A 159 1.40 -19.94 -4.55
C GLU A 159 1.59 -20.84 -3.33
N ALA A 160 2.40 -20.42 -2.35
CA ALA A 160 2.62 -21.17 -1.12
C ALA A 160 1.33 -21.41 -0.32
N ARG A 161 0.42 -20.43 -0.30
CA ARG A 161 -0.88 -20.58 0.38
C ARG A 161 -1.83 -21.51 -0.38
N SER A 162 -1.83 -21.46 -1.71
CA SER A 162 -2.63 -22.38 -2.52
C SER A 162 -2.16 -23.83 -2.32
N ALA A 163 -0.85 -24.05 -2.30
CA ALA A 163 -0.27 -25.38 -2.04
C ALA A 163 -0.57 -25.92 -0.63
N SER A 164 -0.62 -25.06 0.39
CA SER A 164 -0.96 -25.45 1.77
C SER A 164 -2.46 -25.62 2.02
N GLY A 165 -3.30 -25.06 1.17
CA GLY A 165 -4.76 -25.18 1.23
C GLY A 165 -5.29 -26.51 0.70
N ASP A 166 -4.63 -27.09 -0.31
CA ASP A 166 -5.00 -28.39 -0.89
C ASP A 166 -4.72 -29.57 0.05
N GLN A 167 -3.83 -29.44 1.04
CA GLN A 167 -3.56 -30.50 2.03
C GLN A 167 -4.59 -30.59 3.17
N LYS A 168 -5.54 -29.66 3.30
CA LYS A 168 -6.59 -29.67 4.33
C LYS A 168 -7.94 -30.21 3.87
N GLY A 169 -8.05 -30.64 2.60
CA GLY A 169 -9.31 -31.10 2.00
C GLY A 169 -9.59 -32.62 2.13
N ASP A 170 -8.60 -33.45 2.45
CA ASP A 170 -8.75 -34.92 2.33
C ASP A 170 -8.89 -35.67 3.66
N ASP A 171 -9.05 -35.00 4.81
CA ASP A 171 -9.08 -35.69 6.12
C ASP A 171 -10.46 -35.70 6.81
N PHE A 172 -11.56 -35.57 6.03
CA PHE A 172 -12.94 -35.69 6.55
C PHE A 172 -13.80 -36.66 5.72
N SER A 173 -13.33 -37.88 5.49
CA SER A 173 -14.21 -38.96 5.08
C SER A 173 -13.60 -40.33 5.42
N GLU A 174 -13.68 -40.71 6.68
CA GLU A 174 -13.76 -42.13 7.10
C GLU A 174 -13.92 -42.19 8.63
N ASN A 175 -15.18 -42.17 9.06
CA ASN A 175 -15.66 -42.89 10.26
C ASN A 175 -17.16 -42.63 10.40
N ALA A 176 -17.95 -43.44 9.74
CA ALA A 176 -19.33 -43.75 10.08
C ALA A 176 -19.44 -45.27 10.26
#